data_4b0d38c815873b5310d6268ee4c9ae79
#
_entry.id   4b0d38c815873b5310d6268ee4c9ae79
#
_cell.length_a   1.000
_cell.length_b   1.000
_cell.length_c   1.000
_cell.angle_alpha   90.00
_cell.angle_beta   90.00
_cell.angle_gamma   90.00
#
_symmetry.space_group_name_H-M   'P 1'
#
loop_
_entity.id
_entity.type
_entity.pdbx_description
1 polymer ?
#
loop_
_entity_poly.entity_id
_entity_poly.type
_entity_poly.pdbx_seq_one_letter_code
_entity_poly.pdbx_strand_id
1 'polypeptide(L)'
;MEHAEILIKRITQLGGTPVLKPEEWYKLTNCGYDAPVDPDTEKLLLQNIKGEQCAIGTYKKLIEFLDHKDIITKHLVIEILEDEVEHEEDLEIILEDLKMLKGK
;
A
#
# COMPACT_ATOMS: atom_id res chain seq x y z
N MET A 1 7.29 -0.77 10.74
CA MET A 1 6.82 -1.28 10.64
C MET A 1 6.01 -1.42 10.54
N GLU A 2 5.60 -1.61 10.58
CA GLU A 2 5.20 -1.85 10.22
C GLU A 2 3.83 -2.19 9.93
N HIS A 3 3.21 -1.74 8.74
CA HIS A 3 1.82 -2.02 8.37
C HIS A 3 1.53 -3.52 8.36
N ALA A 4 2.49 -4.32 7.85
CA ALA A 4 2.32 -5.76 7.83
C ALA A 4 2.18 -6.34 9.24
N GLU A 5 3.01 -5.89 10.17
CA GLU A 5 2.95 -6.37 11.55
C GLU A 5 1.64 -5.97 12.24
N ILE A 6 1.17 -4.75 11.99
CA ILE A 6 -0.09 -4.26 12.54
C ILE A 6 -1.26 -5.12 12.05
N LEU A 7 -1.28 -5.38 10.74
CA LEU A 7 -2.34 -6.18 10.13
C LEU A 7 -2.30 -7.64 10.58
N ILE A 8 -1.11 -8.23 10.67
CA ILE A 8 -0.93 -9.59 11.15
C ILE A 8 -1.45 -9.71 12.58
N LYS A 9 -1.08 -8.77 13.44
CA LYS A 9 -1.53 -8.76 14.83
C LYS A 9 -3.06 -8.69 14.90
N ARG A 10 -3.67 -7.82 14.09
CA ARG A 10 -5.12 -7.66 14.11
C ARG A 10 -5.84 -8.89 13.58
N ILE A 11 -5.33 -9.49 12.50
CA ILE A 11 -5.89 -10.73 11.96
C ILE A 11 -5.89 -11.82 13.02
N THR A 12 -4.77 -11.95 13.74
CA THR A 12 -4.63 -12.93 14.82
C THR A 12 -5.60 -12.64 15.97
N GLN A 13 -5.77 -11.37 16.35
CA GLN A 13 -6.72 -10.98 17.40
C GLN A 13 -8.15 -11.36 17.02
N LEU A 14 -8.48 -11.32 15.74
CA LEU A 14 -9.80 -11.67 15.22
C LEU A 14 -9.99 -13.17 15.01
N GLY A 15 -8.96 -13.97 15.29
CA GLY A 15 -9.03 -15.43 15.14
C GLY A 15 -8.69 -15.93 13.74
N GLY A 16 -8.21 -15.05 12.87
CA GLY A 16 -7.83 -15.43 11.53
C GLY A 16 -6.39 -15.91 11.44
N THR A 17 -6.00 -16.33 10.26
CA THR A 17 -4.65 -16.79 9.97
C THR A 17 -4.07 -15.94 8.84
N PRO A 18 -2.99 -15.19 9.09
CA PRO A 18 -2.40 -14.40 8.03
C PRO A 18 -1.69 -15.28 6.99
N VAL A 19 -1.62 -14.77 5.75
CA VAL A 19 -0.93 -15.45 4.66
C VAL A 19 0.55 -15.12 4.75
N LEU A 20 1.36 -16.10 5.15
CA LEU A 20 2.80 -15.90 5.37
C LEU A 20 3.68 -16.51 4.27
N LYS A 21 3.12 -17.32 3.38
CA LYS A 21 3.88 -17.96 2.30
C LYS A 21 4.00 -17.04 1.10
N PRO A 22 5.22 -16.64 0.69
CA PRO A 22 5.39 -15.73 -0.44
C PRO A 22 4.74 -16.21 -1.74
N GLU A 23 4.74 -17.51 -2.01
CA GLU A 23 4.14 -18.02 -3.24
C GLU A 23 2.63 -17.83 -3.30
N GLU A 24 1.97 -17.63 -2.17
CA GLU A 24 0.54 -17.36 -2.14
C GLU A 24 0.24 -15.87 -2.33
N TRP A 25 1.20 -15.00 -2.05
CA TRP A 25 1.02 -13.56 -2.19
C TRP A 25 0.68 -13.16 -3.63
N TYR A 26 1.29 -13.83 -4.62
CA TYR A 26 1.04 -13.53 -6.03
C TYR A 26 -0.39 -13.85 -6.44
N LYS A 27 -1.01 -14.83 -5.77
CA LYS A 27 -2.37 -15.27 -6.08
C LYS A 27 -3.44 -14.45 -5.38
N LEU A 28 -3.13 -13.96 -4.18
CA LEU A 28 -4.12 -13.37 -3.29
C LEU A 28 -4.09 -11.84 -3.25
N THR A 29 -3.10 -11.20 -3.86
CA THR A 29 -3.02 -9.75 -3.84
C THR A 29 -4.09 -9.09 -4.69
N ASN A 30 -4.72 -8.06 -4.15
CA ASN A 30 -5.74 -7.28 -4.87
C ASN A 30 -5.16 -6.45 -6.00
N CYS A 31 -3.94 -6.01 -5.85
CA CYS A 31 -3.30 -5.07 -6.79
C CYS A 31 -2.44 -5.75 -7.83
N GLY A 32 -2.33 -7.08 -7.76
CA GLY A 32 -1.41 -7.81 -8.59
C GLY A 32 0.03 -7.62 -8.13
N TYR A 33 0.93 -8.23 -8.82
CA TYR A 33 2.35 -8.07 -8.56
C TYR A 33 3.03 -7.74 -9.87
N ASP A 34 3.69 -6.61 -9.90
CA ASP A 34 4.36 -6.09 -11.09
C ASP A 34 5.84 -5.86 -10.76
N ALA A 35 6.66 -6.87 -11.04
CA ALA A 35 8.08 -6.80 -10.72
C ALA A 35 8.76 -5.72 -11.56
N PRO A 36 9.62 -4.88 -10.95
CA PRO A 36 10.35 -3.88 -11.73
C PRO A 36 11.37 -4.57 -12.64
N VAL A 37 11.23 -4.34 -13.95
CA VAL A 37 12.12 -4.91 -14.94
C VAL A 37 12.98 -3.85 -15.64
N ASP A 38 12.61 -2.59 -15.50
CA ASP A 38 13.32 -1.47 -16.09
C ASP A 38 14.05 -0.71 -14.99
N PRO A 39 15.40 -0.59 -15.06
CA PRO A 39 16.16 0.11 -14.02
C PRO A 39 16.07 1.63 -14.07
N ASP A 40 15.34 2.21 -15.02
CA ASP A 40 15.18 3.65 -15.11
C ASP A 40 14.45 4.18 -13.87
N THR A 41 15.08 5.15 -13.20
CA THR A 41 14.57 5.70 -11.93
C THR A 41 13.17 6.28 -12.07
N GLU A 42 12.90 7.00 -13.16
CA GLU A 42 11.57 7.59 -13.38
C GLU A 42 10.51 6.51 -13.50
N LYS A 43 10.80 5.44 -14.24
CA LYS A 43 9.84 4.34 -14.41
C LYS A 43 9.61 3.58 -13.11
N LEU A 44 10.65 3.40 -12.30
CA LEU A 44 10.52 2.78 -10.99
C LEU A 44 9.66 3.63 -10.06
N LEU A 45 9.84 4.96 -10.07
CA LEU A 45 9.02 5.86 -9.27
C LEU A 45 7.55 5.81 -9.71
N LEU A 46 7.29 5.82 -11.01
CA LEU A 46 5.92 5.72 -11.52
C LEU A 46 5.26 4.40 -11.10
N GLN A 47 6.00 3.32 -11.14
CA GLN A 47 5.50 2.02 -10.74
C GLN A 47 5.18 2.00 -9.24
N ASN A 48 6.04 2.59 -8.41
CA ASN A 48 5.81 2.69 -6.98
C ASN A 48 4.58 3.55 -6.66
N ILE A 49 4.43 4.68 -7.34
CA ILE A 49 3.27 5.55 -7.16
C ILE A 49 1.98 4.79 -7.50
N LYS A 50 1.98 4.05 -8.60
CA LYS A 50 0.83 3.24 -8.99
C LYS A 50 0.49 2.20 -7.92
N GLY A 51 1.52 1.58 -7.34
CA GLY A 51 1.34 0.63 -6.25
C GLY A 51 0.70 1.26 -5.02
N GLU A 52 1.17 2.46 -4.63
CA GLU A 52 0.60 3.18 -3.50
C GLU A 52 -0.85 3.59 -3.78
N GLN A 53 -1.15 4.04 -4.99
CA GLN A 53 -2.52 4.41 -5.36
C GLN A 53 -3.46 3.21 -5.29
N CYS A 54 -3.01 2.04 -5.70
CA CYS A 54 -3.79 0.82 -5.58
C CYS A 54 -4.04 0.46 -4.12
N ALA A 55 -3.02 0.54 -3.29
CA ALA A 55 -3.14 0.27 -1.85
C ALA A 55 -4.12 1.24 -1.20
N ILE A 56 -4.02 2.52 -1.51
CA ILE A 56 -4.93 3.56 -1.01
C ILE A 56 -6.38 3.22 -1.37
N GLY A 57 -6.63 2.85 -2.63
CA GLY A 57 -7.96 2.46 -3.08
C GLY A 57 -8.50 1.25 -2.32
N THR A 58 -7.65 0.26 -2.08
CA THR A 58 -8.02 -0.94 -1.34
C THR A 58 -8.37 -0.60 0.11
N TYR A 59 -7.58 0.22 0.78
CA TYR A 59 -7.86 0.60 2.16
C TYR A 59 -9.13 1.43 2.27
N LYS A 60 -9.41 2.32 1.30
CA LYS A 60 -10.67 3.07 1.30
C LYS A 60 -11.89 2.15 1.21
N LYS A 61 -11.82 1.14 0.36
CA LYS A 61 -12.90 0.16 0.24
C LYS A 61 -13.07 -0.64 1.52
N LEU A 62 -11.95 -1.00 2.16
CA LEU A 62 -11.99 -1.74 3.41
C LEU A 62 -12.62 -0.90 4.52
N ILE A 63 -12.30 0.40 4.59
CA ILE A 63 -12.89 1.30 5.57
C ILE A 63 -14.40 1.37 5.39
N GLU A 64 -14.89 1.47 4.16
CA GLU A 64 -16.32 1.48 3.87
C GLU A 64 -16.98 0.16 4.32
N PHE A 65 -16.33 -0.96 4.05
CA PHE A 65 -16.84 -2.27 4.47
C PHE A 65 -16.91 -2.38 5.99
N LEU A 66 -15.95 -1.80 6.72
CA LEU A 66 -15.88 -1.88 8.17
C LEU A 66 -16.78 -0.88 8.88
N ASP A 67 -17.40 0.04 8.15
CA ASP A 67 -18.24 1.07 8.74
C ASP A 67 -19.37 0.43 9.53
N HIS A 68 -19.51 0.83 10.79
CA HIS A 68 -20.50 0.30 11.74
C HIS A 68 -20.30 -1.18 12.10
N LYS A 69 -19.19 -1.81 11.69
CA LYS A 69 -18.96 -3.23 11.98
C LYS A 69 -17.86 -3.45 13.00
N ASP A 70 -16.67 -2.90 12.76
CA ASP A 70 -15.51 -3.13 13.61
C ASP A 70 -14.70 -1.84 13.69
N ILE A 71 -14.98 -1.05 14.72
CA ILE A 71 -14.39 0.27 14.88
C ILE A 71 -12.88 0.19 15.16
N ILE A 72 -12.43 -0.86 15.82
CA ILE A 72 -11.00 -1.01 16.13
C ILE A 72 -10.21 -1.27 14.85
N THR A 73 -10.67 -2.20 14.03
CA THR A 73 -10.03 -2.49 12.75
C THR A 73 -10.11 -1.29 11.82
N LYS A 74 -11.26 -0.61 11.78
CA LYS A 74 -11.44 0.60 10.99
C LYS A 74 -10.41 1.66 11.36
N HIS A 75 -10.19 1.89 12.65
CA HIS A 75 -9.21 2.86 13.13
C HIS A 75 -7.80 2.49 12.68
N LEU A 76 -7.41 1.23 12.79
CA LEU A 76 -6.10 0.77 12.35
C LEU A 76 -5.90 0.99 10.84
N VAL A 77 -6.93 0.70 10.05
CA VAL A 77 -6.85 0.86 8.59
C VAL A 77 -6.75 2.34 8.21
N ILE A 78 -7.46 3.22 8.94
CA ILE A 78 -7.36 4.67 8.72
C ILE A 78 -5.93 5.15 8.97
N GLU A 79 -5.30 4.71 10.04
CA GLU A 79 -3.91 5.10 10.32
C GLU A 79 -2.95 4.64 9.22
N ILE A 80 -3.14 3.41 8.72
CA ILE A 80 -2.35 2.89 7.61
C ILE A 80 -2.59 3.72 6.35
N LEU A 81 -3.84 4.07 6.07
CA LEU A 81 -4.19 4.88 4.91
C LEU A 81 -3.53 6.25 4.96
N GLU A 82 -3.49 6.88 6.13
CA GLU A 82 -2.82 8.18 6.29
C GLU A 82 -1.34 8.08 5.91
N ASP A 83 -0.66 7.02 6.36
CA ASP A 83 0.74 6.79 6.03
C ASP A 83 0.94 6.57 4.52
N GLU A 84 0.04 5.80 3.89
CA GLU A 84 0.15 5.52 2.46
C GLU A 84 -0.06 6.78 1.61
N VAL A 85 -0.98 7.66 2.01
CA VAL A 85 -1.19 8.94 1.34
C VAL A 85 0.07 9.80 1.43
N GLU A 86 0.71 9.83 2.60
CA GLU A 86 1.95 10.56 2.79
C GLU A 86 3.08 9.99 1.93
N HIS A 87 3.18 8.67 1.84
CA HIS A 87 4.16 8.01 0.97
C HIS A 87 3.96 8.39 -0.49
N GLU A 88 2.70 8.41 -0.95
CA GLU A 88 2.40 8.79 -2.33
C GLU A 88 2.84 10.23 -2.61
N GLU A 89 2.55 11.16 -1.69
CA GLU A 89 2.97 12.55 -1.85
C GLU A 89 4.48 12.67 -1.95
N ASP A 90 5.21 11.95 -1.08
CA ASP A 90 6.67 11.98 -1.08
C ASP A 90 7.23 11.47 -2.41
N LEU A 91 6.67 10.38 -2.94
CA LEU A 91 7.10 9.82 -4.22
C LEU A 91 6.81 10.79 -5.38
N GLU A 92 5.67 11.46 -5.35
CA GLU A 92 5.32 12.43 -6.39
C GLU A 92 6.25 13.63 -6.38
N ILE A 93 6.66 14.10 -5.19
CA ILE A 93 7.63 15.19 -5.07
C ILE A 93 8.97 14.76 -5.67
N ILE A 94 9.43 13.56 -5.35
CA ILE A 94 10.70 13.04 -5.89
C ILE A 94 10.63 12.95 -7.42
N LEU A 95 9.51 12.47 -7.95
CA LEU A 95 9.32 12.33 -9.40
C LEU A 95 9.34 13.70 -10.07
N GLU A 96 8.69 14.70 -9.48
CA GLU A 96 8.65 16.05 -10.03
C GLU A 96 10.04 16.65 -10.04
N ASP A 97 10.81 16.50 -8.95
CA ASP A 97 12.17 16.98 -8.87
C ASP A 97 13.05 16.32 -9.93
N LEU A 98 12.89 15.02 -10.15
CA LEU A 98 13.66 14.29 -11.16
C LEU A 98 13.34 14.81 -12.56
N LYS A 99 12.07 15.09 -12.87
CA LYS A 99 11.68 15.64 -14.16
C LYS A 99 12.27 17.03 -14.38
N MET A 100 12.31 17.85 -13.35
CA MET A 100 12.93 19.18 -13.43
C MET A 100 14.43 19.08 -13.74
N LEU A 101 15.13 18.14 -13.13
CA LEU A 101 16.53 17.91 -13.41
C LEU A 101 16.78 17.45 -14.85
N LYS A 102 15.91 16.58 -15.37
CA LYS A 102 16.01 16.11 -16.74
C LYS A 102 15.69 17.20 -17.77
N GLY A 103 14.85 18.14 -17.40
CA GLY A 103 14.48 19.24 -18.28
C GLY A 103 15.55 20.28 -18.47
N LYS A 104 16.63 20.19 -17.73
CA LYS A 104 17.78 21.07 -17.86
C LYS A 104 18.85 20.45 -18.75
#